data_3e31747a927604b923dcf79e62355c30
#
_entry.id   3e31747a927604b923dcf79e62355c30
#
_cell.length_a   1.000
_cell.length_b   1.000
_cell.length_c   1.000
_cell.angle_alpha   90.00
_cell.angle_beta   90.00
_cell.angle_gamma   90.00
#
_symmetry.space_group_name_H-M   'P 1'
#
loop_
_entity.id
_entity.type
_entity.pdbx_description
1 polymer ?
#
loop_
_entity_poly.entity_id
_entity_poly.type
_entity_poly.pdbx_seq_one_letter_code
_entity_poly.pdbx_strand_id
1 'polypeptide(L)'
;MLNIIDIHKTFNLGTINEKAALNGVNLHLEPGDFCTIIGGNGAGKSTTLNAVAGVWPVDQGAILLDGQNITGLPEHKRAGFLGRVFQDPMTGTAASMEIEENLALAARRGKSRTLGWGVTRQERERYRELLKILDLGLENRMTAKVGLLSGGQRQALTLLMATLQQPKLLLLDEHTAALDPKTAEKVLQVTDQVIEENHLTALMVTHNMKDAIAHGNRLIMMHDGKVILNIAGEEKKKLTVADLMHQFEAVSGQEFVNDKAILA
;
A
#
# COMPACT_ATOMS: atom_id res chain seq x y z
N MET A 1 -9.17 8.63 -11.71
CA MET A 1 -9.05 7.22 -11.31
C MET A 1 -9.56 7.00 -9.88
N LEU A 2 -8.82 7.36 -8.82
CA LEU A 2 -9.33 7.35 -7.44
C LEU A 2 -9.78 8.76 -7.04
N ASN A 3 -11.02 8.89 -6.51
CA ASN A 3 -11.51 10.12 -5.89
C ASN A 3 -11.96 9.81 -4.47
N ILE A 4 -11.34 10.43 -3.51
CA ILE A 4 -11.75 10.48 -2.10
C ILE A 4 -12.35 11.86 -1.88
N ILE A 5 -13.61 11.92 -1.47
CA ILE A 5 -14.38 13.16 -1.37
C ILE A 5 -14.89 13.29 0.06
N ASP A 6 -14.33 14.26 0.79
CA ASP A 6 -14.77 14.69 2.12
C ASP A 6 -15.04 13.53 3.09
N ILE A 7 -14.11 12.54 3.15
CA ILE A 7 -14.32 11.39 4.02
C ILE A 7 -14.02 11.72 5.49
N HIS A 8 -14.91 11.26 6.36
CA HIS A 8 -14.77 11.35 7.82
C HIS A 8 -14.82 9.98 8.44
N LYS A 9 -14.06 9.79 9.53
CA LYS A 9 -14.07 8.56 10.33
C LYS A 9 -13.76 8.88 11.79
N THR A 10 -14.69 8.54 12.67
CA THR A 10 -14.53 8.64 14.13
C THR A 10 -14.60 7.24 14.73
N PHE A 11 -13.62 6.90 15.54
CA PHE A 11 -13.62 5.67 16.32
C PHE A 11 -14.16 5.93 17.73
N ASN A 12 -14.81 4.93 18.32
CA ASN A 12 -15.32 4.93 19.68
C ASN A 12 -16.22 6.12 20.01
N LEU A 13 -17.08 6.51 19.06
CA LEU A 13 -17.99 7.65 19.18
C LEU A 13 -18.78 7.60 20.49
N GLY A 14 -18.83 8.73 21.20
CA GLY A 14 -19.56 8.87 22.48
C GLY A 14 -18.86 8.23 23.68
N THR A 15 -17.60 7.81 23.56
CA THR A 15 -16.81 7.29 24.68
C THR A 15 -15.62 8.21 25.02
N ILE A 16 -14.98 7.95 26.17
CA ILE A 16 -13.75 8.67 26.58
C ILE A 16 -12.56 8.45 25.62
N ASN A 17 -12.64 7.42 24.77
CA ASN A 17 -11.62 7.08 23.76
C ASN A 17 -12.06 7.52 22.35
N GLU A 18 -13.01 8.43 22.24
CA GLU A 18 -13.42 8.97 20.96
C GLU A 18 -12.26 9.63 20.23
N LYS A 19 -12.06 9.26 18.97
CA LYS A 19 -10.99 9.80 18.13
C LYS A 19 -11.48 10.02 16.70
N ALA A 20 -11.52 11.26 16.25
CA ALA A 20 -11.70 11.60 14.85
C ALA A 20 -10.38 11.27 14.12
N ALA A 21 -10.37 10.18 13.37
CA ALA A 21 -9.19 9.69 12.66
C ALA A 21 -9.09 10.22 11.23
N LEU A 22 -10.23 10.54 10.60
CA LEU A 22 -10.31 11.26 9.31
C LEU A 22 -11.28 12.43 9.47
N ASN A 23 -10.90 13.58 8.99
CA ASN A 23 -11.62 14.83 9.20
C ASN A 23 -11.70 15.66 7.91
N GLY A 24 -12.49 15.18 6.93
CA GLY A 24 -12.66 15.83 5.65
C GLY A 24 -11.51 15.57 4.67
N VAL A 25 -11.05 14.31 4.57
CA VAL A 25 -9.97 13.94 3.63
C VAL A 25 -10.47 14.01 2.21
N ASN A 26 -9.75 14.78 1.38
CA ASN A 26 -9.95 14.88 -0.05
C ASN A 26 -8.66 14.48 -0.77
N LEU A 27 -8.75 13.56 -1.75
CA LEU A 27 -7.63 13.13 -2.58
C LEU A 27 -8.12 12.71 -3.95
N HIS A 28 -7.44 13.19 -4.98
CA HIS A 28 -7.63 12.78 -6.35
C HIS A 28 -6.34 12.20 -6.92
N LEU A 29 -6.42 11.00 -7.51
CA LEU A 29 -5.34 10.36 -8.25
C LEU A 29 -5.77 10.09 -9.68
N GLU A 30 -4.90 10.40 -10.63
CA GLU A 30 -5.06 10.03 -12.03
C GLU A 30 -4.58 8.58 -12.27
N PRO A 31 -4.98 7.96 -13.41
CA PRO A 31 -4.42 6.67 -13.80
C PRO A 31 -2.89 6.74 -13.92
N GLY A 32 -2.19 5.79 -13.31
CA GLY A 32 -0.73 5.73 -13.30
C GLY A 32 -0.06 6.61 -12.22
N ASP A 33 -0.82 7.36 -11.41
CA ASP A 33 -0.23 8.04 -10.25
C ASP A 33 0.31 7.03 -9.24
N PHE A 34 1.56 7.21 -8.84
CA PHE A 34 2.13 6.58 -7.67
C PHE A 34 2.28 7.64 -6.56
N CYS A 35 1.34 7.63 -5.62
CA CYS A 35 1.24 8.61 -4.55
C CYS A 35 1.81 8.06 -3.25
N THR A 36 2.74 8.78 -2.64
CA THR A 36 3.25 8.51 -1.30
C THR A 36 2.51 9.32 -0.24
N ILE A 37 2.20 8.71 0.90
CA ILE A 37 1.52 9.34 2.04
C ILE A 37 2.46 9.33 3.24
N ILE A 38 2.74 10.51 3.78
CA ILE A 38 3.53 10.70 5.01
C ILE A 38 2.71 11.44 6.08
N GLY A 39 3.24 11.47 7.30
CA GLY A 39 2.66 12.18 8.44
C GLY A 39 3.00 11.48 9.75
N GLY A 40 2.79 12.14 10.87
CA GLY A 40 3.04 11.62 12.20
C GLY A 40 2.15 10.42 12.57
N ASN A 41 2.42 9.85 13.74
CA ASN A 41 1.59 8.78 14.28
C ASN A 41 0.18 9.31 14.59
N GLY A 42 -0.84 8.56 14.15
CA GLY A 42 -2.23 8.98 14.32
C GLY A 42 -2.72 10.04 13.34
N ALA A 43 -1.91 10.45 12.35
CA ALA A 43 -2.29 11.43 11.32
C ALA A 43 -3.43 10.97 10.38
N GLY A 44 -3.83 9.68 10.43
CA GLY A 44 -4.91 9.14 9.60
C GLY A 44 -4.44 8.35 8.38
N LYS A 45 -3.13 8.16 8.16
CA LYS A 45 -2.56 7.47 6.99
C LYS A 45 -3.14 6.07 6.76
N SER A 46 -2.91 5.14 7.70
CA SER A 46 -3.43 3.77 7.60
C SER A 46 -4.95 3.72 7.69
N THR A 47 -5.59 4.69 8.36
CA THR A 47 -7.05 4.82 8.36
C THR A 47 -7.58 5.15 6.96
N THR A 48 -6.92 6.05 6.22
CA THR A 48 -7.24 6.37 4.83
C THR A 48 -7.09 5.13 3.94
N LEU A 49 -5.97 4.39 4.04
CA LEU A 49 -5.79 3.14 3.30
C LEU A 49 -6.89 2.12 3.61
N ASN A 50 -7.20 1.93 4.90
CA ASN A 50 -8.22 0.98 5.34
C ASN A 50 -9.63 1.40 4.91
N ALA A 51 -9.94 2.70 4.85
CA ALA A 51 -11.18 3.23 4.30
C ALA A 51 -11.30 2.92 2.79
N VAL A 52 -10.22 3.14 2.02
CA VAL A 52 -10.16 2.79 0.59
C VAL A 52 -10.26 1.27 0.38
N ALA A 53 -9.60 0.47 1.22
CA ALA A 53 -9.67 -0.99 1.17
C ALA A 53 -11.05 -1.54 1.56
N GLY A 54 -11.89 -0.76 2.29
CA GLY A 54 -13.20 -1.20 2.77
C GLY A 54 -13.16 -2.01 4.05
N VAL A 55 -12.04 -1.95 4.80
CA VAL A 55 -11.89 -2.57 6.13
C VAL A 55 -12.76 -1.82 7.14
N TRP A 56 -12.74 -0.48 7.07
CA TRP A 56 -13.57 0.36 7.91
C TRP A 56 -14.51 1.22 7.05
N PRO A 57 -15.80 1.21 7.34
CA PRO A 57 -16.74 2.13 6.70
C PRO A 57 -16.43 3.56 7.11
N VAL A 58 -16.52 4.50 6.18
CA VAL A 58 -16.47 5.93 6.48
C VAL A 58 -17.81 6.38 7.05
N ASP A 59 -17.79 7.39 7.91
CA ASP A 59 -19.00 7.92 8.54
C ASP A 59 -19.69 8.93 7.64
N GLN A 60 -18.92 9.68 6.83
CA GLN A 60 -19.39 10.64 5.82
C GLN A 60 -18.45 10.64 4.61
N GLY A 61 -18.92 11.24 3.51
CA GLY A 61 -18.17 11.38 2.28
C GLY A 61 -18.31 10.20 1.32
N ALA A 62 -17.48 10.18 0.29
CA ALA A 62 -17.53 9.16 -0.76
C ALA A 62 -16.14 8.77 -1.25
N ILE A 63 -16.02 7.51 -1.69
CA ILE A 63 -14.84 6.96 -2.35
C ILE A 63 -15.26 6.41 -3.70
N LEU A 64 -14.69 6.96 -4.77
CA LEU A 64 -14.96 6.52 -6.14
C LEU A 64 -13.68 5.95 -6.76
N LEU A 65 -13.82 4.85 -7.48
CA LEU A 65 -12.76 4.25 -8.28
C LEU A 65 -13.25 4.07 -9.71
N ASP A 66 -12.58 4.67 -10.68
CA ASP A 66 -13.01 4.74 -12.08
C ASP A 66 -14.47 5.22 -12.24
N GLY A 67 -14.86 6.23 -11.48
CA GLY A 67 -16.23 6.77 -11.48
C GLY A 67 -17.26 5.91 -10.74
N GLN A 68 -16.91 4.68 -10.35
CA GLN A 68 -17.78 3.81 -9.56
C GLN A 68 -17.69 4.15 -8.08
N ASN A 69 -18.82 4.42 -7.44
CA ASN A 69 -18.87 4.59 -5.99
C ASN A 69 -18.68 3.24 -5.28
N ILE A 70 -17.58 3.14 -4.52
CA ILE A 70 -17.21 1.94 -3.77
C ILE A 70 -17.40 2.12 -2.26
N THR A 71 -17.89 3.26 -1.79
CA THR A 71 -17.98 3.63 -0.37
C THR A 71 -18.64 2.55 0.49
N GLY A 72 -19.79 2.01 0.04
CA GLY A 72 -20.54 0.98 0.76
C GLY A 72 -20.11 -0.47 0.45
N LEU A 73 -19.11 -0.69 -0.44
CA LEU A 73 -18.67 -2.04 -0.77
C LEU A 73 -17.77 -2.60 0.34
N PRO A 74 -18.02 -3.83 0.84
CA PRO A 74 -17.16 -4.47 1.81
C PRO A 74 -15.83 -4.91 1.18
N GLU A 75 -14.79 -5.09 2.02
CA GLU A 75 -13.42 -5.42 1.64
C GLU A 75 -13.33 -6.56 0.61
N HIS A 76 -14.05 -7.67 0.84
CA HIS A 76 -14.00 -8.85 -0.04
C HIS A 76 -14.49 -8.56 -1.47
N LYS A 77 -15.41 -7.60 -1.67
CA LYS A 77 -15.83 -7.17 -3.01
C LYS A 77 -14.81 -6.24 -3.65
N ARG A 78 -14.17 -5.36 -2.85
CA ARG A 78 -13.10 -4.49 -3.34
C ARG A 78 -11.83 -5.27 -3.69
N ALA A 79 -11.56 -6.40 -3.03
CA ALA A 79 -10.42 -7.26 -3.31
C ALA A 79 -10.36 -7.78 -4.77
N GLY A 80 -11.47 -7.74 -5.51
CA GLY A 80 -11.51 -8.10 -6.93
C GLY A 80 -10.77 -7.10 -7.84
N PHE A 81 -10.61 -5.85 -7.43
CA PHE A 81 -10.00 -4.77 -8.20
C PHE A 81 -8.95 -3.95 -7.44
N LEU A 82 -8.75 -4.23 -6.14
CA LEU A 82 -7.67 -3.66 -5.34
C LEU A 82 -6.57 -4.70 -5.10
N GLY A 83 -5.30 -4.28 -5.19
CA GLY A 83 -4.16 -4.99 -4.63
C GLY A 83 -3.83 -4.42 -3.26
N ARG A 84 -3.40 -5.24 -2.31
CA ARG A 84 -2.95 -4.76 -1.01
C ARG A 84 -1.71 -5.51 -0.53
N VAL A 85 -0.72 -4.74 -0.06
CA VAL A 85 0.46 -5.23 0.62
C VAL A 85 0.44 -4.66 2.03
N PHE A 86 0.60 -5.54 3.03
CA PHE A 86 0.54 -5.19 4.45
C PHE A 86 1.92 -4.89 5.01
N GLN A 87 1.97 -4.20 6.13
CA GLN A 87 3.19 -3.94 6.89
C GLN A 87 3.86 -5.25 7.34
N ASP A 88 3.07 -6.20 7.88
CA ASP A 88 3.54 -7.55 8.18
C ASP A 88 3.34 -8.48 6.98
N PRO A 89 4.43 -8.96 6.34
CA PRO A 89 4.36 -9.86 5.20
C PRO A 89 3.72 -11.22 5.52
N MET A 90 3.61 -11.58 6.80
CA MET A 90 2.91 -12.80 7.22
C MET A 90 1.41 -12.72 6.97
N THR A 91 0.83 -11.52 7.08
CA THR A 91 -0.61 -11.30 6.89
C THR A 91 -1.06 -11.57 5.46
N GLY A 92 -0.20 -11.33 4.48
CA GLY A 92 -0.49 -11.50 3.05
C GLY A 92 -0.23 -12.91 2.50
N THR A 93 0.31 -13.85 3.31
CA THR A 93 0.77 -15.16 2.83
C THR A 93 0.31 -16.32 3.70
N ALA A 94 0.16 -17.51 3.10
CA ALA A 94 -0.02 -18.77 3.80
C ALA A 94 1.35 -19.43 4.06
N ALA A 95 1.93 -19.18 5.24
CA ALA A 95 3.30 -19.57 5.58
C ALA A 95 3.58 -21.08 5.46
N SER A 96 2.58 -21.94 5.70
CA SER A 96 2.69 -23.39 5.59
C SER A 96 2.61 -23.94 4.17
N MET A 97 2.18 -23.11 3.21
CA MET A 97 2.04 -23.46 1.81
C MET A 97 3.31 -23.10 1.01
N GLU A 98 3.47 -23.73 -0.14
CA GLU A 98 4.55 -23.47 -1.08
C GLU A 98 4.41 -22.10 -1.77
N ILE A 99 5.50 -21.59 -2.33
CA ILE A 99 5.49 -20.31 -3.09
C ILE A 99 4.49 -20.41 -4.25
N GLU A 100 4.54 -21.50 -5.05
CA GLU A 100 3.63 -21.66 -6.19
C GLU A 100 2.16 -21.80 -5.78
N GLU A 101 1.88 -22.37 -4.62
CA GLU A 101 0.52 -22.46 -4.10
C GLU A 101 -0.03 -21.09 -3.66
N ASN A 102 0.81 -20.27 -2.99
CA ASN A 102 0.47 -18.89 -2.63
C ASN A 102 0.17 -18.06 -3.88
N LEU A 103 1.00 -18.17 -4.93
CA LEU A 103 0.77 -17.49 -6.21
C LEU A 103 -0.52 -17.98 -6.87
N ALA A 104 -0.81 -19.27 -6.82
CA ALA A 104 -2.04 -19.84 -7.37
C ALA A 104 -3.30 -19.34 -6.64
N LEU A 105 -3.25 -19.19 -5.32
CA LEU A 105 -4.33 -18.58 -4.54
C LEU A 105 -4.55 -17.12 -4.94
N ALA A 106 -3.48 -16.34 -5.06
CA ALA A 106 -3.54 -14.95 -5.48
C ALA A 106 -4.09 -14.80 -6.91
N ALA A 107 -3.65 -15.66 -7.84
CA ALA A 107 -4.10 -15.67 -9.22
C ALA A 107 -5.57 -16.04 -9.40
N ARG A 108 -6.19 -16.66 -8.39
CA ARG A 108 -7.62 -17.05 -8.37
C ARG A 108 -8.50 -16.11 -7.55
N ARG A 109 -7.93 -15.02 -7.01
CA ARG A 109 -8.70 -14.02 -6.26
C ARG A 109 -9.84 -13.47 -7.11
N GLY A 110 -11.05 -13.44 -6.56
CA GLY A 110 -12.26 -12.95 -7.25
C GLY A 110 -12.80 -13.86 -8.36
N LYS A 111 -12.17 -15.01 -8.62
CA LYS A 111 -12.64 -15.97 -9.64
C LYS A 111 -13.45 -17.10 -9.00
N SER A 112 -14.38 -17.65 -9.78
CA SER A 112 -15.10 -18.86 -9.43
C SER A 112 -14.11 -20.04 -9.24
N ARG A 113 -14.28 -20.82 -8.19
CA ARG A 113 -13.46 -21.99 -7.91
C ARG A 113 -14.15 -23.25 -8.41
N THR A 114 -13.41 -24.08 -9.15
CA THR A 114 -13.85 -25.38 -9.63
C THR A 114 -12.96 -26.48 -9.06
N LEU A 115 -13.39 -27.75 -9.22
CA LEU A 115 -12.59 -28.92 -8.89
C LEU A 115 -11.51 -29.12 -9.97
N GLY A 116 -10.43 -28.36 -9.88
CA GLY A 116 -9.28 -28.44 -10.78
C GLY A 116 -7.99 -28.65 -10.01
N TRP A 117 -6.90 -28.95 -10.73
CA TRP A 117 -5.56 -29.05 -10.15
C TRP A 117 -5.16 -27.74 -9.49
N GLY A 118 -4.48 -27.81 -8.33
CA GLY A 118 -4.04 -26.65 -7.54
C GLY A 118 -3.10 -25.74 -8.34
N VAL A 119 -2.09 -26.32 -9.01
CA VAL A 119 -1.15 -25.63 -9.89
C VAL A 119 -0.92 -26.46 -11.14
N THR A 120 -1.20 -25.92 -12.31
CA THR A 120 -0.93 -26.57 -13.60
C THR A 120 0.53 -26.35 -14.02
N ARG A 121 1.04 -27.16 -14.97
CA ARG A 121 2.39 -26.97 -15.52
C ARG A 121 2.57 -25.60 -16.16
N GLN A 122 1.55 -25.13 -16.89
CA GLN A 122 1.58 -23.82 -17.53
C GLN A 122 1.61 -22.66 -16.51
N GLU A 123 0.82 -22.76 -15.43
CA GLU A 123 0.86 -21.78 -14.35
C GLU A 123 2.22 -21.77 -13.66
N ARG A 124 2.82 -22.93 -13.42
CA ARG A 124 4.16 -23.05 -12.82
C ARG A 124 5.22 -22.33 -13.65
N GLU A 125 5.25 -22.53 -14.98
CA GLU A 125 6.19 -21.82 -15.85
C GLU A 125 5.92 -20.29 -15.81
N ARG A 126 4.66 -19.85 -15.87
CA ARG A 126 4.30 -18.45 -15.74
C ARG A 126 4.77 -17.84 -14.41
N TYR A 127 4.56 -18.55 -13.31
CA TYR A 127 5.00 -18.07 -11.98
C TYR A 127 6.51 -18.00 -11.89
N ARG A 128 7.22 -18.92 -12.51
CA ARG A 128 8.68 -18.89 -12.58
C ARG A 128 9.19 -17.64 -13.27
N GLU A 129 8.63 -17.28 -14.43
CA GLU A 129 9.02 -16.06 -15.15
C GLU A 129 8.70 -14.79 -14.32
N LEU A 130 7.55 -14.74 -13.67
CA LEU A 130 7.19 -13.61 -12.81
C LEU A 130 8.12 -13.47 -11.59
N LEU A 131 8.54 -14.58 -11.00
CA LEU A 131 9.46 -14.57 -9.85
C LEU A 131 10.86 -14.07 -10.22
N LYS A 132 11.31 -14.24 -11.47
CA LYS A 132 12.61 -13.72 -11.95
C LYS A 132 12.68 -12.19 -11.86
N ILE A 133 11.54 -11.48 -12.04
CA ILE A 133 11.47 -10.02 -11.94
C ILE A 133 11.93 -9.55 -10.55
N LEU A 134 11.68 -10.34 -9.52
CA LEU A 134 12.05 -10.00 -8.14
C LEU A 134 13.57 -10.06 -7.90
N ASP A 135 14.33 -10.82 -8.71
CA ASP A 135 15.78 -11.01 -8.59
C ASP A 135 16.21 -11.46 -7.17
N LEU A 136 15.47 -12.43 -6.61
CA LEU A 136 15.65 -12.94 -5.24
C LEU A 136 15.87 -14.47 -5.21
N GLY A 137 16.03 -15.12 -6.38
CA GLY A 137 16.26 -16.56 -6.53
C GLY A 137 15.02 -17.42 -6.18
N LEU A 138 13.84 -16.83 -6.08
CA LEU A 138 12.61 -17.54 -5.73
C LEU A 138 12.10 -18.44 -6.85
N GLU A 139 12.41 -18.13 -8.11
CA GLU A 139 12.11 -18.93 -9.29
C GLU A 139 12.71 -20.35 -9.24
N ASN A 140 13.78 -20.53 -8.47
CA ASN A 140 14.45 -21.81 -8.26
C ASN A 140 13.95 -22.58 -7.03
N ARG A 141 13.05 -21.97 -6.25
CA ARG A 141 12.57 -22.49 -4.95
C ARG A 141 11.06 -22.51 -4.84
N MET A 142 10.34 -22.71 -5.93
CA MET A 142 8.87 -22.58 -6.00
C MET A 142 8.12 -23.54 -5.08
N THR A 143 8.71 -24.70 -4.76
CA THR A 143 8.17 -25.71 -3.83
C THR A 143 8.62 -25.49 -2.37
N ALA A 144 9.40 -24.44 -2.10
CA ALA A 144 9.72 -24.09 -0.73
C ALA A 144 8.52 -23.46 -0.02
N LYS A 145 8.34 -23.76 1.27
CA LYS A 145 7.29 -23.14 2.10
C LYS A 145 7.61 -21.65 2.30
N VAL A 146 6.59 -20.81 2.16
CA VAL A 146 6.74 -19.35 2.32
C VAL A 146 7.24 -18.97 3.73
N GLY A 147 6.91 -19.76 4.75
CA GLY A 147 7.42 -19.57 6.10
C GLY A 147 8.95 -19.62 6.23
N LEU A 148 9.66 -20.23 5.27
CA LEU A 148 11.12 -20.34 5.24
C LEU A 148 11.81 -19.16 4.53
N LEU A 149 11.05 -18.24 3.96
CA LEU A 149 11.57 -17.05 3.27
C LEU A 149 12.04 -16.00 4.28
N SER A 150 13.06 -15.22 3.91
CA SER A 150 13.40 -13.99 4.64
C SER A 150 12.26 -12.98 4.58
N GLY A 151 12.27 -11.99 5.49
CA GLY A 151 11.26 -10.91 5.49
C GLY A 151 11.14 -10.23 4.14
N GLY A 152 12.26 -9.83 3.54
CA GLY A 152 12.27 -9.16 2.23
C GLY A 152 11.81 -10.05 1.08
N GLN A 153 12.24 -11.33 1.06
CA GLN A 153 11.75 -12.29 0.05
C GLN A 153 10.23 -12.48 0.13
N ARG A 154 9.70 -12.55 1.36
CA ARG A 154 8.26 -12.68 1.58
C ARG A 154 7.52 -11.41 1.19
N GLN A 155 8.09 -10.24 1.49
CA GLN A 155 7.50 -8.95 1.12
C GLN A 155 7.45 -8.77 -0.39
N ALA A 156 8.53 -9.08 -1.11
CA ALA A 156 8.53 -9.06 -2.56
C ALA A 156 7.54 -10.08 -3.16
N LEU A 157 7.39 -11.26 -2.55
CA LEU A 157 6.39 -12.24 -2.95
C LEU A 157 4.96 -11.69 -2.75
N THR A 158 4.67 -11.02 -1.61
CA THR A 158 3.34 -10.41 -1.37
C THR A 158 3.04 -9.31 -2.38
N LEU A 159 4.02 -8.50 -2.75
CA LEU A 159 3.88 -7.49 -3.79
C LEU A 159 3.51 -8.14 -5.14
N LEU A 160 4.24 -9.17 -5.56
CA LEU A 160 3.92 -9.91 -6.78
C LEU A 160 2.51 -10.52 -6.71
N MET A 161 2.13 -11.14 -5.59
CA MET A 161 0.80 -11.70 -5.39
C MET A 161 -0.31 -10.63 -5.48
N ALA A 162 -0.07 -9.43 -4.94
CA ALA A 162 -1.02 -8.33 -4.98
C ALA A 162 -1.25 -7.80 -6.41
N THR A 163 -0.24 -7.91 -7.28
CA THR A 163 -0.25 -7.36 -8.65
C THR A 163 -0.59 -8.37 -9.74
N LEU A 164 -0.60 -9.69 -9.44
CA LEU A 164 -0.89 -10.76 -10.41
C LEU A 164 -2.18 -10.59 -11.22
N GLN A 165 -3.18 -9.94 -10.66
CA GLN A 165 -4.49 -9.71 -11.27
C GLN A 165 -4.61 -8.30 -11.89
N GLN A 166 -3.48 -7.57 -12.00
CA GLN A 166 -3.46 -6.19 -12.48
C GLN A 166 -4.55 -5.33 -11.81
N PRO A 167 -4.41 -5.06 -10.50
CA PRO A 167 -5.42 -4.32 -9.76
C PRO A 167 -5.53 -2.90 -10.33
N LYS A 168 -6.73 -2.31 -10.24
CA LYS A 168 -6.94 -0.91 -10.59
C LYS A 168 -6.17 0.04 -9.67
N LEU A 169 -6.05 -0.33 -8.39
CA LEU A 169 -5.32 0.44 -7.39
C LEU A 169 -4.54 -0.51 -6.48
N LEU A 170 -3.26 -0.22 -6.28
CA LEU A 170 -2.37 -0.92 -5.36
C LEU A 170 -2.22 -0.11 -4.07
N LEU A 171 -2.50 -0.74 -2.94
CA LEU A 171 -2.36 -0.16 -1.61
C LEU A 171 -1.15 -0.79 -0.90
N LEU A 172 -0.19 0.04 -0.50
CA LEU A 172 1.05 -0.34 0.15
C LEU A 172 1.10 0.30 1.54
N ASP A 173 0.96 -0.51 2.60
CA ASP A 173 0.87 -0.03 3.99
C ASP A 173 2.19 -0.30 4.70
N GLU A 174 3.08 0.70 4.74
CA GLU A 174 4.40 0.65 5.41
C GLU A 174 5.18 -0.65 5.13
N HIS A 175 5.10 -1.14 3.90
CA HIS A 175 5.51 -2.49 3.52
C HIS A 175 7.02 -2.77 3.62
N THR A 176 7.83 -1.78 3.96
CA THR A 176 9.28 -1.91 4.18
C THR A 176 9.70 -1.68 5.62
N ALA A 177 8.78 -1.23 6.51
CA ALA A 177 9.12 -0.79 7.86
C ALA A 177 9.72 -1.89 8.76
N ALA A 178 9.38 -3.15 8.52
CA ALA A 178 9.89 -4.29 9.30
C ALA A 178 11.18 -4.92 8.73
N LEU A 179 11.78 -4.30 7.70
CA LEU A 179 12.95 -4.82 7.00
C LEU A 179 14.22 -4.06 7.39
N ASP A 180 15.37 -4.72 7.28
CA ASP A 180 16.65 -4.03 7.37
C ASP A 180 16.84 -3.05 6.17
N PRO A 181 17.65 -1.99 6.31
CA PRO A 181 17.73 -0.92 5.31
C PRO A 181 18.07 -1.40 3.90
N LYS A 182 19.00 -2.34 3.77
CA LYS A 182 19.43 -2.88 2.46
C LYS A 182 18.32 -3.67 1.79
N THR A 183 17.60 -4.46 2.57
CA THR A 183 16.45 -5.25 2.08
C THR A 183 15.27 -4.35 1.74
N ALA A 184 15.01 -3.32 2.55
CA ALA A 184 13.98 -2.32 2.30
C ALA A 184 14.21 -1.60 0.96
N GLU A 185 15.44 -1.15 0.70
CA GLU A 185 15.82 -0.51 -0.57
C GLU A 185 15.56 -1.43 -1.77
N LYS A 186 15.94 -2.71 -1.68
CA LYS A 186 15.69 -3.69 -2.76
C LYS A 186 14.18 -3.89 -2.99
N VAL A 187 13.39 -3.97 -1.93
CA VAL A 187 11.92 -4.12 -2.03
C VAL A 187 11.30 -2.88 -2.67
N LEU A 188 11.76 -1.67 -2.33
CA LEU A 188 11.29 -0.43 -2.94
C LEU A 188 11.64 -0.36 -4.42
N GLN A 189 12.86 -0.73 -4.82
CA GLN A 189 13.24 -0.82 -6.24
C GLN A 189 12.36 -1.79 -7.02
N VAL A 190 12.06 -2.97 -6.46
CA VAL A 190 11.12 -3.93 -7.06
C VAL A 190 9.70 -3.34 -7.12
N THR A 191 9.30 -2.58 -6.11
CA THR A 191 7.99 -1.90 -6.08
C THR A 191 7.85 -0.91 -7.22
N ASP A 192 8.86 -0.04 -7.43
CA ASP A 192 8.89 0.90 -8.55
C ASP A 192 8.82 0.18 -9.89
N GLN A 193 9.66 -0.84 -10.09
CA GLN A 193 9.69 -1.63 -11.32
C GLN A 193 8.32 -2.25 -11.63
N VAL A 194 7.69 -2.90 -10.64
CA VAL A 194 6.40 -3.56 -10.83
C VAL A 194 5.27 -2.55 -11.13
N ILE A 195 5.29 -1.37 -10.48
CA ILE A 195 4.32 -0.30 -10.72
C ILE A 195 4.50 0.26 -12.13
N GLU A 196 5.74 0.56 -12.54
CA GLU A 196 6.06 1.14 -13.83
C GLU A 196 5.74 0.18 -14.99
N GLU A 197 6.24 -1.06 -14.93
CA GLU A 197 6.03 -2.07 -15.98
C GLU A 197 4.55 -2.40 -16.20
N ASN A 198 3.73 -2.36 -15.16
CA ASN A 198 2.31 -2.67 -15.24
C ASN A 198 1.41 -1.42 -15.29
N HIS A 199 1.98 -0.21 -15.35
CA HIS A 199 1.26 1.06 -15.35
C HIS A 199 0.21 1.18 -14.23
N LEU A 200 0.56 0.71 -13.03
CA LEU A 200 -0.37 0.66 -11.89
C LEU A 200 -0.54 2.05 -11.27
N THR A 201 -1.74 2.32 -10.80
CA THR A 201 -1.96 3.40 -9.84
C THR A 201 -1.70 2.86 -8.44
N ALA A 202 -0.91 3.59 -7.64
CA ALA A 202 -0.53 3.11 -6.32
C ALA A 202 -0.65 4.19 -5.24
N LEU A 203 -0.98 3.76 -4.02
CA LEU A 203 -1.02 4.57 -2.83
C LEU A 203 -0.15 3.90 -1.76
N MET A 204 0.98 4.52 -1.42
CA MET A 204 1.97 3.99 -0.48
C MET A 204 2.03 4.85 0.78
N VAL A 205 1.74 4.24 1.92
CA VAL A 205 2.03 4.85 3.22
C VAL A 205 3.46 4.52 3.62
N THR A 206 4.19 5.52 4.04
CA THR A 206 5.53 5.37 4.64
C THR A 206 5.72 6.40 5.76
N HIS A 207 6.56 6.06 6.74
CA HIS A 207 7.02 7.00 7.75
C HIS A 207 8.38 7.61 7.39
N ASN A 208 9.05 7.12 6.36
CA ASN A 208 10.36 7.63 5.92
C ASN A 208 10.18 8.72 4.86
N MET A 209 10.58 9.95 5.17
CA MET A 209 10.48 11.09 4.26
C MET A 209 11.37 10.94 3.02
N LYS A 210 12.55 10.29 3.15
CA LYS A 210 13.45 10.06 2.01
C LYS A 210 12.79 9.15 0.99
N ASP A 211 12.20 8.03 1.46
CA ASP A 211 11.48 7.10 0.59
C ASP A 211 10.28 7.79 -0.07
N ALA A 212 9.54 8.61 0.70
CA ALA A 212 8.38 9.33 0.17
C ALA A 212 8.75 10.32 -0.95
N ILE A 213 9.93 10.97 -0.86
CA ILE A 213 10.44 11.87 -1.90
C ILE A 213 10.95 11.07 -3.09
N ALA A 214 11.72 9.99 -2.85
CA ALA A 214 12.40 9.22 -3.89
C ALA A 214 11.46 8.42 -4.78
N HIS A 215 10.34 7.93 -4.23
CA HIS A 215 9.42 7.01 -4.90
C HIS A 215 8.13 7.68 -5.32
N GLY A 216 7.61 7.30 -6.50
CA GLY A 216 6.36 7.83 -7.06
C GLY A 216 6.44 9.27 -7.59
N ASN A 217 5.33 9.72 -8.19
CA ASN A 217 5.22 11.04 -8.83
C ASN A 217 4.40 12.06 -8.03
N ARG A 218 3.76 11.65 -6.94
CA ARG A 218 2.94 12.47 -6.04
C ARG A 218 3.27 12.19 -4.59
N LEU A 219 3.21 13.23 -3.76
CA LEU A 219 3.38 13.11 -2.29
C LEU A 219 2.27 13.89 -1.60
N ILE A 220 1.63 13.26 -0.63
CA ILE A 220 0.73 13.93 0.30
C ILE A 220 1.25 13.81 1.74
N MET A 221 1.01 14.85 2.51
CA MET A 221 1.28 14.86 3.95
C MET A 221 -0.04 14.97 4.68
N MET A 222 -0.21 14.13 5.70
CA MET A 222 -1.39 14.12 6.57
C MET A 222 -1.03 14.54 7.99
N HIS A 223 -1.95 15.29 8.60
CA HIS A 223 -1.90 15.67 10.01
C HIS A 223 -3.33 15.78 10.55
N ASP A 224 -3.59 15.23 11.74
CA ASP A 224 -4.91 15.25 12.42
C ASP A 224 -6.10 14.88 11.51
N GLY A 225 -5.93 13.80 10.74
CA GLY A 225 -6.96 13.29 9.85
C GLY A 225 -7.23 14.16 8.63
N LYS A 226 -6.35 15.10 8.28
CA LYS A 226 -6.47 15.99 7.11
C LYS A 226 -5.27 15.87 6.19
N VAL A 227 -5.46 16.14 4.91
CA VAL A 227 -4.37 16.36 3.96
C VAL A 227 -3.93 17.83 4.10
N ILE A 228 -2.67 18.05 4.51
CA ILE A 228 -2.09 19.38 4.70
C ILE A 228 -1.15 19.78 3.58
N LEU A 229 -0.66 18.81 2.80
CA LEU A 229 0.21 19.05 1.65
C LEU A 229 -0.13 18.05 0.54
N ASN A 230 -0.17 18.51 -0.70
CA ASN A 230 -0.35 17.66 -1.88
C ASN A 230 0.49 18.21 -3.04
N ILE A 231 1.59 17.54 -3.34
CA ILE A 231 2.58 17.97 -4.33
C ILE A 231 2.78 16.86 -5.36
N ALA A 232 2.95 17.20 -6.63
CA ALA A 232 3.13 16.23 -7.70
C ALA A 232 4.12 16.73 -8.78
N GLY A 233 4.59 15.81 -9.63
CA GLY A 233 5.41 16.11 -10.80
C GLY A 233 6.72 16.82 -10.47
N GLU A 234 7.03 17.89 -11.20
CA GLU A 234 8.31 18.62 -11.09
C GLU A 234 8.49 19.30 -9.72
N GLU A 235 7.40 19.66 -9.04
CA GLU A 235 7.48 20.23 -7.69
C GLU A 235 7.95 19.16 -6.68
N LYS A 236 7.44 17.93 -6.79
CA LYS A 236 7.88 16.82 -5.94
C LYS A 236 9.37 16.51 -6.11
N LYS A 237 9.87 16.54 -7.35
CA LYS A 237 11.28 16.25 -7.65
C LYS A 237 12.26 17.24 -7.01
N LYS A 238 11.80 18.45 -6.67
CA LYS A 238 12.61 19.50 -6.03
C LYS A 238 12.55 19.45 -4.51
N LEU A 239 11.66 18.64 -3.92
CA LEU A 239 11.49 18.57 -2.49
C LEU A 239 12.74 17.99 -1.81
N THR A 240 13.05 18.56 -0.65
CA THR A 240 14.04 18.03 0.28
C THR A 240 13.35 17.57 1.58
N VAL A 241 14.04 16.76 2.35
CA VAL A 241 13.56 16.38 3.69
C VAL A 241 13.38 17.62 4.59
N ALA A 242 14.26 18.63 4.42
CA ALA A 242 14.16 19.88 5.17
C ALA A 242 12.86 20.65 4.85
N ASP A 243 12.47 20.69 3.58
CA ASP A 243 11.22 21.35 3.16
C ASP A 243 10.01 20.65 3.78
N LEU A 244 9.98 19.30 3.76
CA LEU A 244 8.89 18.53 4.38
C LEU A 244 8.84 18.74 5.89
N MET A 245 9.98 18.77 6.56
CA MET A 245 10.06 19.05 8.00
C MET A 245 9.54 20.45 8.33
N HIS A 246 9.93 21.46 7.54
CA HIS A 246 9.46 22.84 7.74
C HIS A 246 7.93 22.95 7.54
N GLN A 247 7.38 22.28 6.52
CA GLN A 247 5.93 22.25 6.29
C GLN A 247 5.20 21.57 7.46
N PHE A 248 5.75 20.48 7.98
CA PHE A 248 5.17 19.78 9.11
C PHE A 248 5.21 20.63 10.38
N GLU A 249 6.34 21.29 10.69
CA GLU A 249 6.50 22.20 11.85
C GLU A 249 5.52 23.37 11.80
N ALA A 250 5.27 23.92 10.61
CA ALA A 250 4.34 25.04 10.44
C ALA A 250 2.89 24.67 10.81
N VAL A 251 2.49 23.38 10.68
CA VAL A 251 1.13 22.91 10.95
C VAL A 251 0.99 22.27 12.33
N SER A 252 1.98 21.50 12.79
CA SER A 252 1.92 20.70 14.03
C SER A 252 2.29 21.47 15.31
N GLY A 253 2.87 22.64 15.20
CA GLY A 253 3.33 23.42 16.36
C GLY A 253 4.38 22.67 17.21
N GLN A 254 4.29 22.79 18.55
CA GLN A 254 5.30 22.23 19.49
C GLN A 254 5.21 20.70 19.75
N GLU A 255 4.20 19.97 19.26
CA GLU A 255 4.09 18.51 19.46
C GLU A 255 5.14 17.70 18.67
N PHE A 256 5.97 18.38 17.91
CA PHE A 256 6.89 17.81 16.91
C PHE A 256 8.10 17.05 17.48
N VAL A 257 8.48 17.23 18.74
CA VAL A 257 9.76 16.70 19.26
C VAL A 257 9.83 15.16 19.23
N ASN A 258 8.70 14.48 19.41
CA ASN A 258 8.63 13.02 19.43
C ASN A 258 8.55 12.38 18.01
N ASP A 259 7.95 13.06 17.04
CA ASP A 259 7.79 12.52 15.67
C ASP A 259 9.04 12.74 14.80
N LYS A 260 9.90 13.71 15.15
CA LYS A 260 11.11 14.03 14.41
C LYS A 260 12.11 12.87 14.32
N ALA A 261 12.19 12.04 15.36
CA ALA A 261 13.04 10.85 15.38
C ALA A 261 12.52 9.69 14.52
N ILE A 262 11.22 9.70 14.18
CA ILE A 262 10.56 8.63 13.41
C ILE A 262 10.58 8.96 11.91
N LEU A 263 10.55 10.24 11.55
CA LEU A 263 10.40 10.71 10.16
C LEU A 263 11.74 11.02 9.46
N ALA A 264 12.87 11.09 10.19
CA ALA A 264 14.21 11.36 9.66
C ALA A 264 14.97 10.10 9.27
#